data_7fca176999b0dc8243b7a56ec21f4510
#
_entry.id   7fca176999b0dc8243b7a56ec21f4510
#
_cell.length_a   1.000
_cell.length_b   1.000
_cell.length_c   1.000
_cell.angle_alpha   90.00
_cell.angle_beta   90.00
_cell.angle_gamma   90.00
#
_symmetry.space_group_name_H-M   'P 1'
#
loop_
_entity.id
_entity.type
_entity.pdbx_description
1 polymer ?
#
loop_
_entity_poly.entity_id
_entity_poly.type
_entity_poly.pdbx_seq_one_letter_code
_entity_poly.pdbx_strand_id
1 'polypeptide(L)'
;MNHVYILGGLRSYIGVKDGMYRHIPAEKLGAEVLREVVSRFELPTDAIDYIIGGNAVGGGGNITRLAALSAGFPERIPAVTLD
;
A
#
# COMPACT_ATOMS: atom_id res chain seq x y z
N MET A 1 1.13 26.58 12.81
CA MET A 1 0.27 25.39 12.78
C MET A 1 0.35 24.70 11.44
N ASN A 2 0.53 23.40 11.45
CA ASN A 2 0.61 22.65 10.20
C ASN A 2 -0.77 22.24 9.73
N HIS A 3 -0.96 22.28 8.43
CA HIS A 3 -2.19 21.83 7.81
C HIS A 3 -1.99 20.42 7.25
N VAL A 4 -3.06 19.63 7.27
CA VAL A 4 -3.06 18.28 6.71
C VAL A 4 -4.05 18.25 5.55
N TYR A 5 -3.61 17.69 4.43
CA TYR A 5 -4.41 17.65 3.22
C TYR A 5 -4.54 16.23 2.71
N ILE A 6 -5.67 15.93 2.09
CA ILE A 6 -5.85 14.71 1.34
C ILE A 6 -5.64 15.05 -0.13
N LEU A 7 -4.59 14.48 -0.73
CA LEU A 7 -4.26 14.78 -2.12
C LEU A 7 -5.10 13.98 -3.10
N GLY A 8 -5.49 12.76 -2.73
CA GLY A 8 -6.27 11.91 -3.60
C GLY A 8 -6.26 10.48 -3.14
N GLY A 9 -6.78 9.60 -3.95
CA GLY A 9 -6.80 8.18 -3.66
C GLY A 9 -6.95 7.36 -4.92
N LEU A 10 -6.59 6.09 -4.82
CA LEU A 10 -6.70 5.10 -5.90
C LEU A 10 -7.16 3.78 -5.30
N ARG A 11 -7.68 2.92 -6.17
CA ARG A 11 -7.99 1.55 -5.77
C ARG A 11 -7.78 0.61 -6.95
N SER A 12 -7.63 -0.66 -6.66
CA SER A 12 -7.66 -1.69 -7.69
C SER A 12 -9.11 -1.99 -8.08
N TYR A 13 -9.31 -2.82 -9.07
CA TYR A 13 -10.65 -3.33 -9.36
C TYR A 13 -11.14 -4.13 -8.17
N ILE A 14 -12.45 -4.11 -7.96
CA ILE A 14 -13.06 -4.94 -6.92
C ILE A 14 -13.20 -6.35 -7.48
N GLY A 15 -12.45 -7.27 -6.88
CA GLY A 15 -12.51 -8.67 -7.28
C GLY A 15 -13.58 -9.40 -6.50
N VAL A 16 -14.21 -10.38 -7.14
CA VAL A 16 -15.14 -11.26 -6.44
C VAL A 16 -14.36 -12.42 -5.82
N LYS A 17 -14.96 -13.07 -4.82
CA LYS A 17 -14.34 -14.23 -4.19
C LYS A 17 -14.01 -15.29 -5.25
N ASP A 18 -12.77 -15.82 -5.18
CA ASP A 18 -12.26 -16.78 -6.14
C ASP A 18 -12.26 -16.29 -7.59
N GLY A 19 -12.29 -14.97 -7.77
CA GLY A 19 -12.26 -14.33 -9.07
C GLY A 19 -10.86 -13.95 -9.53
N MET A 20 -10.75 -12.75 -10.15
CA MET A 20 -9.51 -12.33 -10.82
C MET A 20 -8.30 -12.22 -9.90
N TYR A 21 -8.49 -12.01 -8.60
CA TYR A 21 -7.38 -11.82 -7.66
C TYR A 21 -7.08 -13.06 -6.82
N ARG A 22 -7.69 -14.19 -7.09
CA ARG A 22 -7.57 -15.37 -6.22
C ARG A 22 -6.14 -15.89 -6.07
N HIS A 23 -5.30 -15.69 -7.09
CA HIS A 23 -3.91 -16.16 -7.09
C HIS A 23 -2.90 -15.05 -6.81
N ILE A 24 -3.35 -13.85 -6.47
CA ILE A 24 -2.47 -12.73 -6.22
C ILE A 24 -2.38 -12.49 -4.72
N PRO A 25 -1.19 -12.64 -4.12
CA PRO A 25 -1.02 -12.33 -2.70
C PRO A 25 -1.38 -10.87 -2.40
N ALA A 26 -1.92 -10.63 -1.21
CA ALA A 26 -2.35 -9.29 -0.82
C ALA A 26 -1.19 -8.27 -0.89
N GLU A 27 0.01 -8.67 -0.47
CA GLU A 27 1.17 -7.77 -0.50
C GLU A 27 1.56 -7.37 -1.91
N LYS A 28 1.33 -8.24 -2.90
CA LYS A 28 1.62 -7.90 -4.29
C LYS A 28 0.60 -6.93 -4.86
N LEU A 29 -0.66 -7.14 -4.56
CA LEU A 29 -1.72 -6.22 -4.98
C LEU A 29 -1.52 -4.87 -4.32
N GLY A 30 -1.19 -4.85 -3.04
CA GLY A 30 -0.87 -3.63 -2.31
C GLY A 30 0.32 -2.90 -2.89
N ALA A 31 1.36 -3.65 -3.29
CA ALA A 31 2.54 -3.05 -3.91
C ALA A 31 2.20 -2.34 -5.22
N GLU A 32 1.32 -2.92 -6.04
CA GLU A 32 0.90 -2.29 -7.29
C GLU A 32 0.15 -0.97 -7.02
N VAL A 33 -0.74 -0.97 -6.03
CA VAL A 33 -1.47 0.25 -5.66
C VAL A 33 -0.49 1.31 -5.14
N LEU A 34 0.45 0.93 -4.29
CA LEU A 34 1.45 1.87 -3.76
C LEU A 34 2.29 2.49 -4.88
N ARG A 35 2.76 1.67 -5.84
CA ARG A 35 3.53 2.18 -6.97
C ARG A 35 2.71 3.17 -7.79
N GLU A 36 1.44 2.84 -8.05
CA GLU A 36 0.58 3.70 -8.84
C GLU A 36 0.30 5.02 -8.14
N VAL A 37 0.12 5.00 -6.82
CA VAL A 37 -0.12 6.21 -6.05
C VAL A 37 1.07 7.17 -6.17
N VAL A 38 2.29 6.68 -5.94
CA VAL A 38 3.45 7.55 -6.01
C VAL A 38 3.73 8.03 -7.43
N SER A 39 3.43 7.20 -8.43
CA SER A 39 3.58 7.58 -9.82
C SER A 39 2.54 8.62 -10.23
N ARG A 40 1.28 8.36 -9.91
CA ARG A 40 0.16 9.19 -10.32
C ARG A 40 0.24 10.60 -9.70
N PHE A 41 0.65 10.70 -8.45
CA PHE A 41 0.73 11.97 -7.75
C PHE A 41 2.16 12.55 -7.75
N GLU A 42 3.06 11.93 -8.51
CA GLU A 42 4.44 12.40 -8.68
C GLU A 42 5.15 12.63 -7.34
N LEU A 43 4.94 11.68 -6.41
CA LEU A 43 5.54 11.78 -5.08
C LEU A 43 6.92 11.11 -5.08
N PRO A 44 7.98 11.85 -4.73
CA PRO A 44 9.25 11.19 -4.50
C PRO A 44 9.17 10.36 -3.22
N THR A 45 9.78 9.18 -3.21
CA THR A 45 9.74 8.33 -2.02
C THR A 45 10.38 9.01 -0.81
N ASP A 46 11.27 9.97 -1.03
CA ASP A 46 11.86 10.77 0.05
C ASP A 46 10.84 11.59 0.82
N ALA A 47 9.70 11.88 0.21
CA ALA A 47 8.65 12.67 0.85
C ALA A 47 7.69 11.83 1.67
N ILE A 48 7.84 10.50 1.64
CA ILE A 48 6.97 9.59 2.38
C ILE A 48 7.57 9.30 3.75
N ASP A 49 6.83 9.61 4.79
CA ASP A 49 7.29 9.42 6.16
C ASP A 49 6.73 8.15 6.80
N TYR A 50 5.58 7.67 6.31
CA TYR A 50 4.90 6.57 6.99
C TYR A 50 3.87 5.92 6.08
N ILE A 51 3.71 4.62 6.20
CA ILE A 51 2.70 3.87 5.45
C ILE A 51 1.85 3.10 6.44
N ILE A 52 0.53 3.29 6.36
CA ILE A 52 -0.42 2.61 7.24
C ILE A 52 -1.36 1.79 6.37
N GLY A 53 -1.42 0.49 6.60
CA GLY A 53 -2.32 -0.40 5.89
C GLY A 53 -3.32 -1.06 6.83
N GLY A 54 -4.52 -1.26 6.37
CA GLY A 54 -5.55 -1.99 7.10
C GLY A 54 -5.62 -3.44 6.62
N ASN A 55 -5.82 -4.36 7.55
CA ASN A 55 -5.93 -5.77 7.24
C ASN A 55 -6.95 -6.43 8.16
N ALA A 56 -8.14 -6.71 7.65
CA ALA A 56 -9.20 -7.31 8.46
C ALA A 56 -9.09 -8.84 8.47
N VAL A 57 -8.93 -9.45 7.31
CA VAL A 57 -8.88 -10.90 7.16
C VAL A 57 -7.79 -11.25 6.14
N GLY A 58 -6.56 -11.20 6.54
CA GLY A 58 -5.45 -11.48 5.63
C GLY A 58 -4.43 -12.39 6.27
N GLY A 59 -3.30 -12.52 5.62
CA GLY A 59 -2.18 -13.28 6.14
C GLY A 59 -1.60 -12.66 7.39
N GLY A 60 -0.79 -13.41 8.10
CA GLY A 60 -0.12 -12.91 9.28
C GLY A 60 1.06 -12.01 8.97
N GLY A 61 1.63 -11.43 10.01
CA GLY A 61 2.77 -10.57 9.89
C GLY A 61 2.40 -9.16 9.43
N ASN A 62 3.42 -8.39 9.10
CA ASN A 62 3.20 -7.01 8.67
C ASN A 62 3.10 -6.96 7.14
N ILE A 63 1.90 -7.19 6.63
CA ILE A 63 1.64 -7.22 5.19
C ILE A 63 1.95 -5.89 4.54
N THR A 64 1.66 -4.79 5.24
CA THR A 64 1.96 -3.44 4.72
C THR A 64 3.45 -3.26 4.48
N ARG A 65 4.29 -3.75 5.40
CA ARG A 65 5.74 -3.70 5.24
C ARG A 65 6.19 -4.52 4.04
N LEU A 66 5.61 -5.72 3.86
CA LEU A 66 5.92 -6.55 2.71
C LEU A 66 5.51 -5.86 1.41
N ALA A 67 4.34 -5.24 1.37
CA ALA A 67 3.87 -4.51 0.19
C ALA A 67 4.80 -3.34 -0.14
N ALA A 68 5.22 -2.57 0.86
CA ALA A 68 6.11 -1.44 0.66
C ALA A 68 7.46 -1.89 0.09
N LEU A 69 8.04 -2.94 0.64
CA LEU A 69 9.32 -3.47 0.15
C LEU A 69 9.17 -4.06 -1.25
N SER A 70 8.06 -4.76 -1.52
CA SER A 70 7.78 -5.29 -2.86
C SER A 70 7.61 -4.18 -3.88
N ALA A 71 7.09 -3.04 -3.48
CA ALA A 71 6.93 -1.88 -4.35
C ALA A 71 8.27 -1.17 -4.63
N GLY A 72 9.32 -1.55 -3.93
CA GLY A 72 10.63 -0.93 -4.10
C GLY A 72 10.83 0.31 -3.25
N PHE A 73 10.00 0.51 -2.23
CA PHE A 73 10.15 1.65 -1.35
C PHE A 73 11.36 1.48 -0.43
N PRO A 74 12.03 2.58 -0.05
CA PRO A 74 13.19 2.50 0.84
C PRO A 74 12.85 1.87 2.18
N GLU A 75 13.80 1.12 2.73
CA GLU A 75 13.63 0.46 4.03
C GLU A 75 13.41 1.45 5.17
N ARG A 76 13.87 2.69 5.02
CA ARG A 76 13.74 3.71 6.05
C ARG A 76 12.30 4.14 6.31
N ILE A 77 11.38 3.87 5.38
CA ILE A 77 9.98 4.27 5.54
C ILE A 77 9.28 3.28 6.46
N PRO A 78 8.82 3.70 7.64
CA PRO A 78 8.07 2.80 8.52
C PRO A 78 6.74 2.41 7.90
N ALA A 79 6.36 1.16 8.08
CA ALA A 79 5.08 0.66 7.60
C ALA A 79 4.46 -0.22 8.68
N VAL A 80 3.19 0.00 8.97
CA VAL A 80 2.45 -0.78 9.96
C VAL A 80 1.16 -1.29 9.36
N THR A 81 0.67 -2.37 9.93
CA THR A 81 -0.59 -2.97 9.53
C THR A 81 -1.53 -2.94 10.73
N LEU A 82 -2.72 -2.41 10.50
CA LEU A 82 -3.77 -2.37 11.53
C LEU A 82 -4.79 -3.47 11.20
N ASP A 83 -4.97 -4.35 12.14
CA ASP A 83 -5.91 -5.47 11.96
C ASP A 83 -7.31 -5.16 12.42
#